data_3b13eb0cd2cabdf6642521bfff9c7724
#
_entry.id   3b13eb0cd2cabdf6642521bfff9c7724
#
_cell.length_a   1.000
_cell.length_b   1.000
_cell.length_c   1.000
_cell.angle_alpha   90.00
_cell.angle_beta   90.00
_cell.angle_gamma   90.00
#
_symmetry.space_group_name_H-M   'P 1'
#
loop_
_entity.id
_entity.type
_entity.pdbx_description
1 polymer ?
#
loop_
_entity_poly.entity_id
_entity_poly.type
_entity_poly.pdbx_seq_one_letter_code
_entity_poly.pdbx_strand_id
1 'polypeptide(L)'
;MISEKNMDNSNLIKGNSSSYQSTPSNFTPSVPSFLLVVIICELLAFFFIPQASSYGLFWLSIGITAPFLAWFLVYWRVYLSVFVTQKANAVSQLDGRWSPFKFNGWGNETLRAYIMESEEESEDLLLYLHGYNSSMSKGESRAIHLQNMGINVITLDQRGFGYQGKRKDWTLLKVLTDIEGLLLSAPEILGFTPRRLWIYGHSMGGLLTIRLSSHPSGWWNQSLRGIILESPVASFPKIIDNLLPGRAVMAKPWVRHILRREHERIHPDLSIRYANAQLPYCGIPKVPTLVIQSENDEVLGTDHFELIKLHLFEMSEIHVIDMPHSSQYDFDERKEVVEKWMKIQLRED
;
A
#
# COMPACT_ATOMS: atom_id res chain seq x y z
N MET A 1 -2.56 24.29 -41.73
CA MET A 1 -1.15 23.92 -41.54
C MET A 1 -0.75 24.45 -40.18
N ILE A 2 -1.08 23.71 -39.12
CA ILE A 2 -0.70 23.99 -37.72
C ILE A 2 0.19 22.82 -37.30
N SER A 3 1.45 23.13 -37.03
CA SER A 3 2.51 22.22 -36.66
C SER A 3 2.17 21.55 -35.34
N GLU A 4 1.97 20.22 -35.34
CA GLU A 4 1.97 19.37 -34.17
C GLU A 4 3.35 19.45 -33.51
N LYS A 5 3.43 20.13 -32.38
CA LYS A 5 4.53 19.94 -31.43
C LYS A 5 4.31 18.61 -30.72
N ASN A 6 4.98 17.57 -31.17
CA ASN A 6 5.22 16.38 -30.40
C ASN A 6 5.82 16.79 -29.03
N MET A 7 5.00 16.85 -28.02
CA MET A 7 5.51 16.90 -26.64
C MET A 7 6.16 15.56 -26.35
N ASP A 8 7.46 15.59 -26.30
CA ASP A 8 8.30 14.44 -25.96
C ASP A 8 7.98 13.97 -24.54
N ASN A 9 7.11 12.96 -24.43
CA ASN A 9 6.71 12.32 -23.16
C ASN A 9 7.90 11.69 -22.42
N SER A 10 9.06 11.54 -23.07
CA SER A 10 10.28 11.01 -22.46
C SER A 10 10.82 11.86 -21.30
N ASN A 11 10.52 13.16 -21.29
CA ASN A 11 10.97 14.07 -20.24
C ASN A 11 10.09 14.08 -18.99
N LEU A 12 8.80 13.71 -19.12
CA LEU A 12 7.91 13.53 -17.96
C LEU A 12 8.27 12.27 -17.17
N ILE A 13 8.69 11.21 -17.86
CA ILE A 13 9.16 9.96 -17.25
C ILE A 13 10.49 10.18 -16.50
N LYS A 14 11.39 11.02 -17.02
CA LYS A 14 12.68 11.32 -16.38
C LYS A 14 12.56 12.21 -15.15
N GLY A 15 11.59 13.10 -15.08
CA GLY A 15 11.43 14.02 -13.96
C GLY A 15 10.97 13.37 -12.65
N ASN A 16 10.09 12.36 -12.72
CA ASN A 16 9.56 11.69 -11.53
C ASN A 16 10.37 10.44 -11.10
N SER A 17 11.05 9.77 -12.01
CA SER A 17 11.84 8.57 -11.70
C SER A 17 13.22 8.89 -11.12
N SER A 18 13.81 10.03 -11.45
CA SER A 18 15.19 10.36 -11.07
C SER A 18 15.37 10.68 -9.59
N SER A 19 14.37 11.25 -8.93
CA SER A 19 14.43 11.56 -7.49
C SER A 19 14.31 10.34 -6.57
N TYR A 20 13.86 9.20 -7.10
CA TYR A 20 13.64 7.97 -6.34
C TYR A 20 14.67 6.86 -6.61
N GLN A 21 15.62 7.07 -7.53
CA GLN A 21 16.56 6.04 -7.99
C GLN A 21 17.72 5.74 -7.02
N SER A 22 17.90 6.49 -5.94
CA SER A 22 19.12 6.45 -5.13
C SER A 22 19.11 5.47 -3.95
N THR A 23 18.02 4.74 -3.68
CA THR A 23 18.01 3.80 -2.56
C THR A 23 18.59 2.45 -2.96
N PRO A 24 19.60 1.95 -2.23
CA PRO A 24 20.21 0.66 -2.54
C PRO A 24 19.20 -0.48 -2.44
N SER A 25 19.20 -1.38 -3.41
CA SER A 25 18.36 -2.59 -3.48
C SER A 25 18.58 -3.58 -2.33
N ASN A 26 19.68 -3.43 -1.58
CA ASN A 26 20.06 -4.32 -0.48
C ASN A 26 19.90 -3.60 0.87
N PHE A 27 18.64 -3.42 1.28
CA PHE A 27 18.35 -2.91 2.60
C PHE A 27 18.56 -4.00 3.66
N THR A 28 19.52 -3.77 4.56
CA THR A 28 19.69 -4.56 5.77
C THR A 28 19.25 -3.72 6.97
N PRO A 29 18.44 -4.30 7.90
CA PRO A 29 18.09 -3.57 9.11
C PRO A 29 19.37 -3.20 9.87
N SER A 30 19.48 -1.93 10.28
CA SER A 30 20.61 -1.50 11.10
C SER A 30 20.44 -2.09 12.50
N VAL A 31 21.22 -3.09 12.83
CA VAL A 31 21.51 -3.37 14.23
C VAL A 31 22.27 -2.15 14.77
N PRO A 32 21.78 -1.45 15.79
CA PRO A 32 22.56 -0.35 16.34
C PRO A 32 23.94 -0.89 16.75
N SER A 33 24.99 -0.33 16.15
CA SER A 33 26.39 -0.72 16.44
C SER A 33 26.66 -0.71 17.95
N PHE A 34 25.97 0.17 18.67
CA PHE A 34 25.93 0.26 20.10
C PHE A 34 25.45 -1.02 20.80
N LEU A 35 24.40 -1.71 20.30
CA LEU A 35 23.93 -2.98 20.88
C LEU A 35 25.00 -4.07 20.77
N LEU A 36 25.71 -4.12 19.65
CA LEU A 36 26.81 -5.04 19.44
C LEU A 36 27.94 -4.75 20.42
N VAL A 37 28.29 -3.47 20.65
CA VAL A 37 29.29 -3.05 21.61
C VAL A 37 28.89 -3.45 23.05
N VAL A 38 27.62 -3.22 23.43
CA VAL A 38 27.12 -3.59 24.76
C VAL A 38 27.21 -5.11 24.96
N ILE A 39 26.77 -5.91 24.00
CA ILE A 39 26.85 -7.38 24.07
C ILE A 39 28.31 -7.83 24.18
N ILE A 40 29.21 -7.26 23.40
CA ILE A 40 30.64 -7.58 23.45
C ILE A 40 31.24 -7.20 24.81
N CYS A 41 30.94 -6.00 25.33
CA CYS A 41 31.44 -5.56 26.63
C CYS A 41 30.95 -6.47 27.77
N GLU A 42 29.71 -6.94 27.72
CA GLU A 42 29.18 -7.85 28.73
C GLU A 42 29.76 -9.26 28.62
N LEU A 43 29.93 -9.79 27.43
CA LEU A 43 30.65 -11.05 27.23
C LEU A 43 32.08 -10.96 27.74
N LEU A 44 32.76 -9.85 27.48
CA LEU A 44 34.11 -9.61 28.00
C LEU A 44 34.09 -9.48 29.54
N ALA A 45 33.15 -8.76 30.11
CA ALA A 45 33.02 -8.63 31.57
C ALA A 45 32.74 -10.00 32.21
N PHE A 46 31.88 -10.83 31.63
CA PHE A 46 31.60 -12.18 32.11
C PHE A 46 32.83 -13.08 32.07
N PHE A 47 33.67 -13.02 31.04
CA PHE A 47 34.84 -13.89 30.91
C PHE A 47 36.08 -13.37 31.67
N PHE A 48 36.24 -12.06 31.83
CA PHE A 48 37.48 -11.48 32.37
C PHE A 48 37.38 -10.95 33.79
N ILE A 49 36.18 -11.00 34.45
CA ILE A 49 36.05 -10.60 35.88
C ILE A 49 35.58 -11.83 36.72
N PRO A 50 36.43 -12.84 36.91
CA PRO A 50 35.98 -14.09 37.55
C PRO A 50 35.80 -13.98 39.06
N GLN A 51 36.19 -12.89 39.70
CA GLN A 51 36.26 -12.85 41.18
C GLN A 51 35.61 -11.64 41.86
N ALA A 52 35.07 -10.68 41.14
CA ALA A 52 34.25 -9.69 41.78
C ALA A 52 33.00 -10.36 42.31
N SER A 53 32.77 -10.34 43.60
CA SER A 53 31.63 -10.90 44.34
C SER A 53 30.39 -10.96 43.42
N SER A 54 30.33 -12.03 42.81
CA SER A 54 29.91 -12.29 41.46
C SER A 54 28.42 -12.03 41.20
N TYR A 55 27.63 -12.01 42.24
CA TYR A 55 26.18 -11.82 42.10
C TYR A 55 25.75 -10.39 41.81
N GLY A 56 26.45 -9.38 42.40
CA GLY A 56 26.06 -7.98 42.21
C GLY A 56 26.35 -7.45 40.80
N LEU A 57 27.52 -7.76 40.24
CA LEU A 57 27.89 -7.40 38.89
C LEU A 57 27.07 -8.16 37.85
N PHE A 58 26.76 -9.43 38.09
CA PHE A 58 25.88 -10.22 37.22
C PHE A 58 24.47 -9.61 37.13
N TRP A 59 23.85 -9.26 38.26
CA TRP A 59 22.53 -8.64 38.24
C TRP A 59 22.55 -7.22 37.66
N LEU A 60 23.63 -6.46 37.87
CA LEU A 60 23.81 -5.16 37.25
C LEU A 60 23.89 -5.27 35.72
N SER A 61 24.64 -6.26 35.22
CA SER A 61 24.78 -6.48 33.77
C SER A 61 23.43 -6.88 33.15
N ILE A 62 22.70 -7.80 33.78
CA ILE A 62 21.33 -8.14 33.33
C ILE A 62 20.42 -6.91 33.36
N GLY A 63 20.51 -6.08 34.40
CA GLY A 63 19.71 -4.85 34.51
C GLY A 63 20.01 -3.84 33.39
N ILE A 64 21.21 -3.83 32.86
CA ILE A 64 21.62 -2.98 31.75
C ILE A 64 21.22 -3.60 30.39
N THR A 65 21.51 -4.90 30.18
CA THR A 65 21.25 -5.54 28.86
C THR A 65 19.81 -5.86 28.60
N ALA A 66 19.03 -6.23 29.60
CA ALA A 66 17.63 -6.62 29.40
C ALA A 66 16.79 -5.51 28.72
N PRO A 67 16.90 -4.23 29.07
CA PRO A 67 16.20 -3.16 28.36
C PRO A 67 16.62 -3.03 26.90
N PHE A 68 17.91 -3.18 26.59
CA PHE A 68 18.41 -3.10 25.21
C PHE A 68 17.97 -4.29 24.38
N LEU A 69 18.00 -5.49 24.96
CA LEU A 69 17.49 -6.68 24.30
C LEU A 69 15.99 -6.58 24.04
N ALA A 70 15.22 -6.10 25.03
CA ALA A 70 13.78 -5.86 24.87
C ALA A 70 13.54 -4.83 23.75
N TRP A 71 14.31 -3.73 23.74
CA TRP A 71 14.22 -2.73 22.67
C TRP A 71 14.56 -3.33 21.30
N PHE A 72 15.62 -4.11 21.19
CA PHE A 72 15.98 -4.78 19.95
C PHE A 72 14.92 -5.76 19.48
N LEU A 73 14.33 -6.55 20.36
CA LEU A 73 13.25 -7.47 20.02
C LEU A 73 12.00 -6.75 19.52
N VAL A 74 11.63 -5.64 20.18
CA VAL A 74 10.51 -4.80 19.71
C VAL A 74 10.84 -4.18 18.35
N TYR A 75 12.03 -3.60 18.20
CA TYR A 75 12.49 -3.05 16.93
C TYR A 75 12.42 -4.10 15.82
N TRP A 76 13.00 -5.26 16.06
CA TRP A 76 13.05 -6.36 15.10
C TRP A 76 11.64 -6.86 14.73
N ARG A 77 10.78 -7.01 15.73
CA ARG A 77 9.39 -7.43 15.52
C ARG A 77 8.62 -6.43 14.67
N VAL A 78 8.72 -5.14 14.97
CA VAL A 78 8.09 -4.07 14.21
C VAL A 78 8.61 -4.03 12.77
N TYR A 79 9.93 -4.10 12.62
CA TYR A 79 10.56 -4.14 11.31
C TYR A 79 10.04 -5.31 10.45
N LEU A 80 10.04 -6.52 11.00
CA LEU A 80 9.54 -7.70 10.30
C LEU A 80 8.05 -7.61 9.96
N SER A 81 7.27 -6.96 10.79
CA SER A 81 5.82 -6.89 10.60
C SER A 81 5.41 -5.87 9.54
N VAL A 82 6.18 -4.81 9.34
CA VAL A 82 5.81 -3.67 8.48
C VAL A 82 6.60 -3.63 7.18
N PHE A 83 7.92 -3.79 7.26
CA PHE A 83 8.82 -3.61 6.11
C PHE A 83 9.19 -4.92 5.41
N VAL A 84 8.93 -6.05 6.04
CA VAL A 84 9.19 -7.37 5.46
C VAL A 84 7.86 -8.04 5.10
N THR A 85 7.62 -8.14 3.81
CA THR A 85 6.42 -8.84 3.33
C THR A 85 6.53 -10.34 3.58
N GLN A 86 5.42 -10.97 3.91
CA GLN A 86 5.38 -12.42 4.09
C GLN A 86 5.37 -13.11 2.72
N LYS A 87 5.80 -14.37 2.68
CA LYS A 87 5.68 -15.18 1.46
C LYS A 87 4.19 -15.25 1.11
N ALA A 88 3.85 -14.86 -0.11
CA ALA A 88 2.49 -15.05 -0.60
C ALA A 88 2.10 -16.51 -0.48
N ASN A 89 0.93 -16.78 0.06
CA ASN A 89 0.31 -18.10 -0.04
C ASN A 89 0.16 -18.45 -1.53
N ALA A 90 0.16 -19.73 -1.84
CA ALA A 90 0.04 -20.21 -3.21
C ALA A 90 -0.99 -19.40 -3.99
N VAL A 91 -0.57 -18.87 -5.12
CA VAL A 91 -1.43 -18.09 -5.98
C VAL A 91 -2.52 -19.03 -6.48
N SER A 92 -3.78 -18.71 -6.21
CA SER A 92 -4.90 -19.39 -6.84
C SER A 92 -4.79 -19.19 -8.37
N GLN A 93 -5.18 -20.18 -9.16
CA GLN A 93 -5.29 -19.99 -10.60
C GLN A 93 -6.23 -18.83 -10.87
N LEU A 94 -5.77 -17.88 -11.66
CA LEU A 94 -6.63 -16.81 -12.16
C LEU A 94 -7.60 -17.35 -13.19
N ASP A 95 -8.75 -16.70 -13.30
CA ASP A 95 -9.65 -16.91 -14.42
C ASP A 95 -8.89 -16.70 -15.75
N GLY A 96 -9.14 -17.54 -16.75
CA GLY A 96 -8.46 -17.50 -18.04
C GLY A 96 -8.63 -16.21 -18.85
N ARG A 97 -9.50 -15.31 -18.41
CA ARG A 97 -9.70 -13.97 -19.01
C ARG A 97 -8.59 -12.98 -18.68
N TRP A 98 -7.79 -13.24 -17.65
CA TRP A 98 -6.68 -12.37 -17.26
C TRP A 98 -5.42 -12.65 -18.07
N SER A 99 -4.93 -11.66 -18.77
CA SER A 99 -3.67 -11.68 -19.51
C SER A 99 -2.55 -10.99 -18.71
N PRO A 100 -1.45 -11.69 -18.40
CA PRO A 100 -0.32 -11.08 -17.68
C PRO A 100 0.54 -10.23 -18.62
N PHE A 101 1.03 -9.11 -18.11
CA PHE A 101 2.03 -8.28 -18.79
C PHE A 101 3.07 -7.75 -17.80
N LYS A 102 4.13 -7.14 -18.32
CA LYS A 102 5.23 -6.58 -17.53
C LYS A 102 5.30 -5.07 -17.69
N PHE A 103 5.67 -4.40 -16.62
CA PHE A 103 5.91 -2.96 -16.61
C PHE A 103 7.09 -2.64 -15.66
N ASN A 104 7.63 -1.43 -15.75
CA ASN A 104 8.72 -0.98 -14.90
C ASN A 104 8.18 -0.14 -13.73
N GLY A 105 8.46 -0.59 -12.51
CA GLY A 105 8.12 0.12 -11.27
C GLY A 105 9.33 0.83 -10.66
N TRP A 106 9.29 1.02 -9.35
CA TRP A 106 10.35 1.64 -8.56
C TRP A 106 11.72 1.02 -8.84
N GLY A 107 12.72 1.89 -9.03
CA GLY A 107 14.10 1.46 -9.31
C GLY A 107 14.27 0.76 -10.66
N ASN A 108 13.36 1.01 -11.60
CA ASN A 108 13.31 0.35 -12.90
C ASN A 108 13.20 -1.18 -12.83
N GLU A 109 12.61 -1.66 -11.73
CA GLU A 109 12.38 -3.09 -11.53
C GLU A 109 11.19 -3.55 -12.37
N THR A 110 11.37 -4.65 -13.11
CA THR A 110 10.28 -5.25 -13.89
C THR A 110 9.30 -5.97 -12.98
N LEU A 111 8.06 -5.51 -12.97
CA LEU A 111 6.96 -6.03 -12.20
C LEU A 111 5.91 -6.68 -13.13
N ARG A 112 5.00 -7.46 -12.55
CA ARG A 112 3.90 -8.11 -13.27
C ARG A 112 2.58 -7.45 -12.89
N ALA A 113 1.78 -7.19 -13.91
CA ALA A 113 0.39 -6.81 -13.80
C ALA A 113 -0.47 -7.71 -14.70
N TYR A 114 -1.77 -7.51 -14.65
CA TYR A 114 -2.75 -8.29 -15.35
C TYR A 114 -3.81 -7.38 -15.94
N ILE A 115 -4.26 -7.70 -17.13
CA ILE A 115 -5.35 -7.04 -17.82
C ILE A 115 -6.45 -8.05 -18.12
N MET A 116 -7.68 -7.60 -17.97
CA MET A 116 -8.87 -8.25 -18.48
C MET A 116 -9.56 -7.25 -19.38
N GLU A 117 -9.51 -7.51 -20.67
CA GLU A 117 -10.12 -6.66 -21.69
C GLU A 117 -11.64 -6.84 -21.69
N SER A 118 -12.36 -5.76 -21.97
CA SER A 118 -13.81 -5.81 -22.22
C SER A 118 -14.11 -6.68 -23.44
N GLU A 119 -15.26 -7.35 -23.42
CA GLU A 119 -15.74 -8.11 -24.60
C GLU A 119 -16.13 -7.20 -25.76
N GLU A 120 -16.53 -5.96 -25.44
CA GLU A 120 -16.83 -4.92 -26.42
C GLU A 120 -15.65 -3.94 -26.51
N GLU A 121 -15.46 -3.33 -27.66
CA GLU A 121 -14.46 -2.26 -27.83
C GLU A 121 -14.75 -1.10 -26.88
N SER A 122 -13.81 -0.80 -26.01
CA SER A 122 -13.98 0.20 -24.95
C SER A 122 -12.69 0.93 -24.63
N GLU A 123 -12.80 2.25 -24.45
CA GLU A 123 -11.73 3.11 -23.96
C GLU A 123 -11.80 3.38 -22.45
N ASP A 124 -12.68 2.66 -21.74
CA ASP A 124 -12.86 2.77 -20.31
C ASP A 124 -11.94 1.82 -19.56
N LEU A 125 -11.36 2.30 -18.46
CA LEU A 125 -10.42 1.55 -17.65
C LEU A 125 -10.77 1.62 -16.18
N LEU A 126 -10.71 0.49 -15.51
CA LEU A 126 -10.68 0.41 -14.05
C LEU A 126 -9.34 -0.15 -13.58
N LEU A 127 -8.70 0.53 -12.64
CA LEU A 127 -7.54 0.03 -11.91
C LEU A 127 -8.01 -0.52 -10.55
N TYR A 128 -7.79 -1.82 -10.32
CA TYR A 128 -8.07 -2.46 -9.03
C TYR A 128 -6.80 -2.60 -8.19
N LEU A 129 -6.86 -2.16 -6.91
CA LEU A 129 -5.76 -2.19 -5.95
C LEU A 129 -6.13 -3.02 -4.71
N HIS A 130 -5.46 -4.15 -4.51
CA HIS A 130 -5.69 -5.04 -3.38
C HIS A 130 -5.12 -4.49 -2.05
N GLY A 131 -5.54 -5.07 -0.93
CA GLY A 131 -5.07 -4.72 0.40
C GLY A 131 -3.68 -5.27 0.75
N TYR A 132 -3.13 -4.85 1.90
CA TYR A 132 -1.88 -5.37 2.44
C TYR A 132 -1.99 -6.89 2.71
N ASN A 133 -0.91 -7.62 2.45
CA ASN A 133 -0.84 -9.08 2.61
C ASN A 133 -1.91 -9.84 1.80
N SER A 134 -2.33 -9.27 0.69
CA SER A 134 -3.27 -9.83 -0.27
C SER A 134 -2.60 -10.08 -1.62
N SER A 135 -3.36 -10.37 -2.65
CA SER A 135 -2.89 -10.54 -4.02
C SER A 135 -4.02 -10.20 -4.98
N MET A 136 -3.69 -10.04 -6.25
CA MET A 136 -4.66 -9.87 -7.32
C MET A 136 -5.70 -10.99 -7.31
N SER A 137 -5.28 -12.25 -7.19
CA SER A 137 -6.19 -13.41 -7.21
C SER A 137 -7.18 -13.45 -6.04
N LYS A 138 -6.84 -12.85 -4.88
CA LYS A 138 -7.78 -12.75 -3.76
C LYS A 138 -8.81 -11.63 -3.95
N GLY A 139 -8.49 -10.64 -4.78
CA GLY A 139 -9.34 -9.49 -5.06
C GLY A 139 -10.12 -9.60 -6.37
N GLU A 140 -9.91 -10.68 -7.12
CA GLU A 140 -10.47 -10.87 -8.45
C GLU A 140 -11.99 -10.68 -8.50
N SER A 141 -12.71 -11.27 -7.55
CA SER A 141 -14.18 -11.20 -7.46
C SER A 141 -14.72 -9.75 -7.31
N ARG A 142 -13.87 -8.80 -6.91
CA ARG A 142 -14.27 -7.40 -6.76
C ARG A 142 -14.38 -6.65 -8.07
N ALA A 143 -13.64 -7.07 -9.08
CA ALA A 143 -13.50 -6.32 -10.33
C ALA A 143 -13.93 -7.10 -11.57
N ILE A 144 -13.93 -8.43 -11.51
CA ILE A 144 -14.20 -9.29 -12.67
C ILE A 144 -15.57 -9.03 -13.32
N HIS A 145 -16.58 -8.69 -12.53
CA HIS A 145 -17.93 -8.44 -13.03
C HIS A 145 -18.05 -7.11 -13.81
N LEU A 146 -17.10 -6.19 -13.66
CA LEU A 146 -17.11 -4.90 -14.35
C LEU A 146 -16.73 -5.03 -15.84
N GLN A 147 -16.06 -6.11 -16.22
CA GLN A 147 -15.83 -6.45 -17.63
C GLN A 147 -17.14 -6.51 -18.41
N ASN A 148 -18.17 -7.11 -17.83
CA ASN A 148 -19.51 -7.23 -18.46
C ASN A 148 -20.21 -5.87 -18.62
N MET A 149 -19.67 -4.80 -18.05
CA MET A 149 -20.18 -3.44 -18.20
C MET A 149 -19.41 -2.64 -19.27
N GLY A 150 -18.57 -3.31 -20.06
CA GLY A 150 -17.77 -2.67 -21.09
C GLY A 150 -16.54 -1.95 -20.55
N ILE A 151 -15.97 -2.39 -19.42
CA ILE A 151 -14.82 -1.74 -18.78
C ILE A 151 -13.61 -2.67 -18.83
N ASN A 152 -12.49 -2.20 -19.37
CA ASN A 152 -11.22 -2.89 -19.24
C ASN A 152 -10.76 -2.83 -17.80
N VAL A 153 -10.21 -3.91 -17.25
CA VAL A 153 -9.74 -3.94 -15.87
C VAL A 153 -8.25 -4.24 -15.83
N ILE A 154 -7.48 -3.38 -15.19
CA ILE A 154 -6.07 -3.60 -14.89
C ILE A 154 -5.89 -3.78 -13.39
N THR A 155 -5.03 -4.71 -13.00
CA THR A 155 -4.61 -4.91 -11.63
C THR A 155 -3.15 -5.39 -11.57
N LEU A 156 -2.55 -5.32 -10.39
CA LEU A 156 -1.20 -5.83 -10.15
C LEU A 156 -1.14 -6.58 -8.82
N ASP A 157 -0.20 -7.52 -8.72
CA ASP A 157 0.29 -7.90 -7.41
C ASP A 157 1.23 -6.79 -6.91
N GLN A 158 0.86 -6.12 -5.84
CA GLN A 158 1.70 -5.06 -5.28
C GLN A 158 3.07 -5.63 -4.85
N ARG A 159 4.09 -4.79 -4.92
CA ARG A 159 5.46 -5.12 -4.50
C ARG A 159 5.47 -5.91 -3.19
N GLY A 160 6.10 -7.08 -3.20
CA GLY A 160 6.23 -7.95 -2.05
C GLY A 160 5.08 -8.93 -1.82
N PHE A 161 4.05 -8.92 -2.67
CA PHE A 161 2.90 -9.82 -2.59
C PHE A 161 2.69 -10.59 -3.89
N GLY A 162 1.85 -11.62 -3.85
CA GLY A 162 1.54 -12.44 -5.00
C GLY A 162 2.79 -12.95 -5.73
N TYR A 163 2.85 -12.77 -7.03
CA TYR A 163 3.97 -13.17 -7.88
C TYR A 163 5.23 -12.28 -7.74
N GLN A 164 5.12 -11.09 -7.10
CA GLN A 164 6.25 -10.18 -6.95
C GLN A 164 7.28 -10.65 -5.91
N GLY A 165 6.94 -11.68 -5.15
CA GLY A 165 7.84 -12.29 -4.18
C GLY A 165 8.08 -11.45 -2.92
N LYS A 166 8.80 -12.06 -1.97
CA LYS A 166 9.07 -11.46 -0.65
C LYS A 166 10.03 -10.29 -0.75
N ARG A 167 9.74 -9.22 -0.01
CA ARG A 167 10.59 -8.03 0.12
C ARG A 167 10.98 -7.80 1.59
N LYS A 168 12.09 -7.08 1.77
CA LYS A 168 12.58 -6.68 3.09
C LYS A 168 12.59 -5.15 3.27
N ASP A 169 12.14 -4.43 2.27
CA ASP A 169 12.18 -2.97 2.16
C ASP A 169 10.87 -2.40 1.61
N TRP A 170 9.77 -3.07 1.94
CA TRP A 170 8.44 -2.63 1.52
C TRP A 170 8.09 -1.27 2.12
N THR A 171 7.60 -0.36 1.30
CA THR A 171 7.03 0.91 1.75
C THR A 171 5.89 1.34 0.86
N LEU A 172 4.97 2.11 1.42
CA LEU A 172 3.83 2.69 0.70
C LEU A 172 4.28 3.50 -0.53
N LEU A 173 5.39 4.24 -0.41
CA LEU A 173 5.89 5.08 -1.51
C LEU A 173 6.41 4.27 -2.69
N LYS A 174 7.10 3.16 -2.44
CA LYS A 174 7.53 2.27 -3.52
C LYS A 174 6.35 1.67 -4.26
N VAL A 175 5.32 1.27 -3.52
CA VAL A 175 4.08 0.74 -4.12
C VAL A 175 3.36 1.81 -4.94
N LEU A 176 3.28 3.05 -4.44
CA LEU A 176 2.70 4.17 -5.21
C LEU A 176 3.46 4.40 -6.51
N THR A 177 4.80 4.43 -6.47
CA THR A 177 5.61 4.59 -7.68
C THR A 177 5.44 3.42 -8.65
N ASP A 178 5.26 2.19 -8.15
CA ASP A 178 4.95 1.04 -9.00
C ASP A 178 3.61 1.23 -9.73
N ILE A 179 2.59 1.72 -9.02
CA ILE A 179 1.27 1.95 -9.61
C ILE A 179 1.31 3.11 -10.62
N GLU A 180 2.04 4.17 -10.33
CA GLU A 180 2.28 5.26 -11.30
C GLU A 180 2.98 4.73 -12.55
N GLY A 181 3.99 3.87 -12.39
CA GLY A 181 4.66 3.20 -13.51
C GLY A 181 3.72 2.32 -14.33
N LEU A 182 2.81 1.60 -13.67
CA LEU A 182 1.77 0.83 -14.32
C LEU A 182 0.82 1.72 -15.14
N LEU A 183 0.32 2.80 -14.55
CA LEU A 183 -0.57 3.75 -15.24
C LEU A 183 0.12 4.40 -16.44
N LEU A 184 1.41 4.76 -16.32
CA LEU A 184 2.18 5.32 -17.43
C LEU A 184 2.36 4.33 -18.59
N SER A 185 2.43 3.02 -18.29
CA SER A 185 2.57 1.96 -19.28
C SER A 185 1.23 1.53 -19.89
N ALA A 186 0.10 1.84 -19.24
CA ALA A 186 -1.22 1.37 -19.67
C ALA A 186 -1.59 1.75 -21.10
N PRO A 187 -1.35 2.98 -21.60
CA PRO A 187 -1.68 3.34 -22.98
C PRO A 187 -0.93 2.50 -24.02
N GLU A 188 0.32 2.17 -23.78
CA GLU A 188 1.12 1.32 -24.68
C GLU A 188 0.57 -0.12 -24.72
N ILE A 189 0.18 -0.63 -23.54
CA ILE A 189 -0.33 -2.00 -23.40
C ILE A 189 -1.71 -2.15 -24.03
N LEU A 190 -2.58 -1.17 -23.82
CA LEU A 190 -3.94 -1.15 -24.36
C LEU A 190 -3.97 -0.80 -25.86
N GLY A 191 -2.93 -0.12 -26.40
CA GLY A 191 -2.93 0.44 -27.74
C GLY A 191 -3.73 1.74 -27.87
N PHE A 192 -4.27 2.28 -26.77
CA PHE A 192 -4.99 3.56 -26.72
C PHE A 192 -4.82 4.22 -25.33
N THR A 193 -5.02 5.54 -25.26
CA THR A 193 -5.08 6.23 -23.96
C THR A 193 -6.50 6.18 -23.42
N PRO A 194 -6.73 5.60 -22.23
CA PRO A 194 -8.07 5.51 -21.68
C PRO A 194 -8.76 6.88 -21.54
N ARG A 195 -9.99 6.97 -22.03
CA ARG A 195 -10.81 8.19 -21.96
C ARG A 195 -11.35 8.40 -20.54
N ARG A 196 -11.78 7.33 -19.89
CA ARG A 196 -12.29 7.33 -18.52
C ARG A 196 -11.53 6.32 -17.68
N LEU A 197 -11.17 6.75 -16.46
CA LEU A 197 -10.49 5.91 -15.47
C LEU A 197 -11.26 5.93 -14.16
N TRP A 198 -11.47 4.76 -13.59
CA TRP A 198 -11.87 4.59 -12.20
C TRP A 198 -10.78 3.83 -11.44
N ILE A 199 -10.64 4.11 -10.14
CA ILE A 199 -9.71 3.38 -9.28
C ILE A 199 -10.49 2.75 -8.14
N TYR A 200 -10.41 1.44 -8.01
CA TYR A 200 -11.03 0.68 -6.94
C TYR A 200 -9.97 0.18 -5.95
N GLY A 201 -10.00 0.64 -4.72
CA GLY A 201 -9.06 0.25 -3.68
C GLY A 201 -9.72 -0.43 -2.49
N HIS A 202 -9.22 -1.63 -2.14
CA HIS A 202 -9.62 -2.35 -0.94
C HIS A 202 -8.58 -2.17 0.17
N SER A 203 -9.00 -1.86 1.39
CA SER A 203 -8.12 -1.77 2.58
C SER A 203 -6.93 -0.82 2.34
N MET A 204 -5.69 -1.29 2.38
CA MET A 204 -4.49 -0.52 2.03
C MET A 204 -4.55 0.03 0.60
N GLY A 205 -5.12 -0.74 -0.35
CA GLY A 205 -5.41 -0.26 -1.70
C GLY A 205 -6.26 1.01 -1.70
N GLY A 206 -7.17 1.16 -0.73
CA GLY A 206 -7.96 2.37 -0.54
C GLY A 206 -7.11 3.61 -0.21
N LEU A 207 -6.10 3.50 0.66
CA LEU A 207 -5.16 4.59 0.94
C LEU A 207 -4.33 4.96 -0.29
N LEU A 208 -3.90 3.96 -1.08
CA LEU A 208 -3.21 4.18 -2.35
C LEU A 208 -4.12 4.91 -3.35
N THR A 209 -5.38 4.49 -3.45
CA THR A 209 -6.40 5.13 -4.30
C THR A 209 -6.63 6.58 -3.91
N ILE A 210 -6.79 6.87 -2.62
CA ILE A 210 -6.92 8.24 -2.10
C ILE A 210 -5.72 9.09 -2.53
N ARG A 211 -4.50 8.58 -2.38
CA ARG A 211 -3.30 9.32 -2.74
C ARG A 211 -3.21 9.58 -4.24
N LEU A 212 -3.43 8.56 -5.06
CA LEU A 212 -3.39 8.67 -6.53
C LEU A 212 -4.45 9.63 -7.07
N SER A 213 -5.67 9.57 -6.55
CA SER A 213 -6.77 10.43 -6.98
C SER A 213 -6.65 11.88 -6.51
N SER A 214 -5.97 12.11 -5.38
CA SER A 214 -5.75 13.46 -4.86
C SER A 214 -4.57 14.17 -5.49
N HIS A 215 -3.65 13.42 -6.09
CA HIS A 215 -2.46 13.95 -6.75
C HIS A 215 -2.27 13.26 -8.11
N PRO A 216 -3.26 13.38 -9.00
CA PRO A 216 -3.16 12.75 -10.31
C PRO A 216 -2.05 13.41 -11.13
N SER A 217 -1.30 12.60 -11.85
CA SER A 217 -0.23 13.03 -12.75
C SER A 217 -0.32 12.25 -14.06
N GLY A 218 0.29 12.75 -15.12
CA GLY A 218 0.22 12.08 -16.41
C GLY A 218 -1.20 12.13 -17.03
N TRP A 219 -1.49 11.16 -17.91
CA TRP A 219 -2.74 11.11 -18.68
C TRP A 219 -3.98 10.94 -17.78
N TRP A 220 -3.87 10.22 -16.65
CA TRP A 220 -5.02 9.96 -15.77
C TRP A 220 -5.53 11.19 -15.02
N ASN A 221 -4.77 12.28 -14.99
CA ASN A 221 -5.26 13.55 -14.45
C ASN A 221 -6.53 14.06 -15.17
N GLN A 222 -6.64 13.81 -16.47
CA GLN A 222 -7.79 14.20 -17.26
C GLN A 222 -8.86 13.13 -17.37
N SER A 223 -8.45 11.86 -17.24
CA SER A 223 -9.32 10.70 -17.43
C SER A 223 -9.99 10.20 -16.16
N LEU A 224 -9.52 10.59 -14.97
CA LEU A 224 -10.07 10.12 -13.69
C LEU A 224 -11.50 10.63 -13.49
N ARG A 225 -12.46 9.70 -13.39
CA ARG A 225 -13.89 10.00 -13.23
C ARG A 225 -14.43 9.68 -11.84
N GLY A 226 -13.84 8.75 -11.13
CA GLY A 226 -14.29 8.42 -9.80
C GLY A 226 -13.42 7.36 -9.11
N ILE A 227 -13.71 7.12 -7.84
CA ILE A 227 -13.02 6.10 -7.05
C ILE A 227 -13.99 5.27 -6.23
N ILE A 228 -13.61 4.02 -5.98
CA ILE A 228 -14.31 3.09 -5.10
C ILE A 228 -13.38 2.72 -3.97
N LEU A 229 -13.83 2.92 -2.74
CA LEU A 229 -13.08 2.67 -1.52
C LEU A 229 -13.80 1.59 -0.70
N GLU A 230 -13.28 0.37 -0.65
CA GLU A 230 -13.83 -0.73 0.15
C GLU A 230 -13.02 -0.89 1.43
N SER A 231 -13.67 -0.71 2.58
CA SER A 231 -13.06 -0.76 3.93
C SER A 231 -11.67 -0.11 3.94
N PRO A 232 -11.55 1.17 3.51
CA PRO A 232 -10.26 1.77 3.20
C PRO A 232 -9.44 2.10 4.45
N VAL A 233 -8.13 1.94 4.34
CA VAL A 233 -7.20 2.52 5.30
C VAL A 233 -7.20 4.04 5.11
N ALA A 234 -7.56 4.77 6.15
CA ALA A 234 -7.51 6.24 6.16
C ALA A 234 -6.25 6.80 6.83
N SER A 235 -5.54 5.97 7.61
CA SER A 235 -4.33 6.36 8.34
C SER A 235 -3.40 5.17 8.51
N PHE A 236 -2.24 5.22 7.87
CA PHE A 236 -1.21 4.21 8.07
C PHE A 236 -0.67 4.19 9.52
N PRO A 237 -0.42 5.33 10.19
CA PRO A 237 -0.05 5.34 11.60
C PRO A 237 -1.07 4.68 12.53
N LYS A 238 -2.39 4.82 12.26
CA LYS A 238 -3.43 4.22 13.10
C LYS A 238 -3.50 2.69 12.99
N ILE A 239 -3.18 2.11 11.83
CA ILE A 239 -3.11 0.64 11.69
C ILE A 239 -2.21 0.04 12.76
N ILE A 240 -1.06 0.65 12.97
CA ILE A 240 -0.06 0.19 13.93
C ILE A 240 -0.59 0.30 15.36
N ASP A 241 -1.34 1.35 15.65
CA ASP A 241 -1.96 1.53 16.96
C ASP A 241 -2.98 0.42 17.27
N ASN A 242 -3.71 -0.04 16.26
CA ASN A 242 -4.70 -1.10 16.40
C ASN A 242 -4.07 -2.50 16.49
N LEU A 243 -2.88 -2.69 15.89
CA LEU A 243 -2.16 -3.96 15.98
C LEU A 243 -1.49 -4.21 17.34
N LEU A 244 -1.40 -3.20 18.20
CA LEU A 244 -0.79 -3.33 19.53
C LEU A 244 -1.86 -3.70 20.57
N PRO A 245 -1.78 -4.89 21.19
CA PRO A 245 -2.74 -5.32 22.21
C PRO A 245 -2.71 -4.41 23.44
N GLY A 246 -3.84 -4.30 24.15
CA GLY A 246 -4.12 -3.31 25.20
C GLY A 246 -3.01 -3.02 26.22
N ARG A 247 -2.25 -4.05 26.67
CA ARG A 247 -1.11 -3.86 27.59
C ARG A 247 0.13 -3.28 26.90
N ALA A 248 0.24 -3.39 25.59
CA ALA A 248 1.32 -2.80 24.79
C ALA A 248 1.09 -1.35 24.41
N VAL A 249 0.00 -0.72 24.84
CA VAL A 249 -0.30 0.71 24.61
C VAL A 249 0.85 1.61 25.07
N MET A 250 1.53 1.27 26.16
CA MET A 250 2.70 2.01 26.64
C MET A 250 3.88 1.98 25.66
N ALA A 251 3.96 0.97 24.80
CA ALA A 251 4.99 0.87 23.76
C ALA A 251 4.67 1.67 22.47
N LYS A 252 3.44 2.18 22.32
CA LYS A 252 3.02 2.92 21.11
C LYS A 252 3.96 4.08 20.70
N PRO A 253 4.38 4.99 21.61
CA PRO A 253 5.28 6.07 21.22
C PRO A 253 6.60 5.54 20.66
N TRP A 254 7.08 4.47 21.21
CA TRP A 254 8.31 3.83 20.80
C TRP A 254 8.21 3.12 19.46
N VAL A 255 7.15 2.36 19.27
CA VAL A 255 6.85 1.71 17.98
C VAL A 255 6.69 2.77 16.87
N ARG A 256 5.98 3.86 17.13
CA ARG A 256 5.86 5.00 16.21
C ARG A 256 7.22 5.63 15.89
N HIS A 257 8.09 5.76 16.88
CA HIS A 257 9.45 6.26 16.67
C HIS A 257 10.27 5.33 15.77
N ILE A 258 10.22 4.01 16.00
CA ILE A 258 10.89 3.01 15.15
C ILE A 258 10.40 3.10 13.72
N LEU A 259 9.08 3.10 13.51
CA LEU A 259 8.47 3.14 12.19
C LEU A 259 8.84 4.42 11.43
N ARG A 260 8.75 5.57 12.10
CA ARG A 260 9.16 6.85 11.52
C ARG A 260 10.62 6.81 11.10
N ARG A 261 11.51 6.39 12.00
CA ARG A 261 12.95 6.32 11.73
C ARG A 261 13.27 5.39 10.57
N GLU A 262 12.67 4.20 10.51
CA GLU A 262 12.93 3.24 9.44
C GLU A 262 12.34 3.70 8.11
N HIS A 263 11.17 4.29 8.11
CA HIS A 263 10.57 4.86 6.92
C HIS A 263 11.41 6.01 6.36
N GLU A 264 11.88 6.94 7.20
CA GLU A 264 12.76 8.04 6.81
C GLU A 264 14.13 7.52 6.33
N ARG A 265 14.63 6.41 6.89
CA ARG A 265 15.88 5.78 6.47
C ARG A 265 15.78 5.10 5.10
N ILE A 266 14.65 4.46 4.82
CA ILE A 266 14.39 3.81 3.53
C ILE A 266 14.17 4.86 2.43
N HIS A 267 13.60 5.98 2.79
CA HIS A 267 13.28 7.08 1.87
C HIS A 267 13.77 8.42 2.45
N PRO A 268 15.04 8.77 2.28
CA PRO A 268 15.57 10.05 2.77
C PRO A 268 14.93 11.26 2.08
N ASP A 269 14.51 11.12 0.82
CA ASP A 269 13.95 12.19 -0.02
C ASP A 269 12.42 12.12 -0.12
N LEU A 270 11.75 11.92 1.00
CA LEU A 270 10.32 11.65 1.06
C LEU A 270 9.42 12.77 0.54
N SER A 271 8.52 12.40 -0.39
CA SER A 271 7.35 13.20 -0.71
C SER A 271 6.23 13.08 0.34
N ILE A 272 6.16 11.96 1.07
CA ILE A 272 5.22 11.73 2.17
C ILE A 272 5.98 11.21 3.39
N ARG A 273 5.96 11.96 4.49
CA ARG A 273 6.47 11.50 5.76
C ARG A 273 5.52 10.46 6.37
N TYR A 274 6.06 9.56 7.19
CA TYR A 274 5.25 8.54 7.89
C TYR A 274 4.03 9.14 8.62
N ALA A 275 4.19 10.24 9.33
CA ALA A 275 3.12 10.91 10.05
C ALA A 275 2.01 11.47 9.12
N ASN A 276 2.33 11.73 7.87
CA ASN A 276 1.43 12.30 6.87
C ASN A 276 0.80 11.24 5.95
N ALA A 277 1.11 9.96 6.14
CA ALA A 277 0.46 8.86 5.43
C ALA A 277 -0.95 8.59 6.00
N GLN A 278 -1.75 9.64 6.10
CA GLN A 278 -3.12 9.63 6.63
C GLN A 278 -3.92 10.83 6.10
N LEU A 279 -5.25 10.71 6.11
CA LEU A 279 -6.14 11.84 5.83
C LEU A 279 -5.98 12.95 6.89
N PRO A 280 -6.06 14.23 6.51
CA PRO A 280 -6.15 14.73 5.14
C PRO A 280 -4.78 14.89 4.44
N TYR A 281 -3.66 14.62 5.12
CA TYR A 281 -2.31 14.94 4.64
C TYR A 281 -1.85 14.10 3.44
N CYS A 282 -2.36 12.86 3.30
CA CYS A 282 -2.07 12.05 2.11
C CYS A 282 -2.85 12.51 0.88
N GLY A 283 -3.82 13.40 1.06
CA GLY A 283 -4.69 13.96 0.06
C GLY A 283 -6.17 13.77 0.37
N ILE A 284 -7.00 14.51 -0.34
CA ILE A 284 -8.46 14.40 -0.32
C ILE A 284 -8.91 14.23 -1.76
N PRO A 285 -9.64 13.14 -2.11
CA PRO A 285 -10.15 12.92 -3.46
C PRO A 285 -11.07 14.07 -3.91
N LYS A 286 -10.99 14.47 -5.18
CA LYS A 286 -11.83 15.53 -5.77
C LYS A 286 -12.71 15.01 -6.90
N VAL A 287 -13.03 13.73 -6.85
CA VAL A 287 -13.85 13.04 -7.83
C VAL A 287 -14.97 12.30 -7.13
N PRO A 288 -16.05 11.93 -7.83
CA PRO A 288 -17.09 11.06 -7.28
C PRO A 288 -16.50 9.86 -6.56
N THR A 289 -16.97 9.61 -5.34
CA THR A 289 -16.40 8.59 -4.46
C THR A 289 -17.49 7.68 -3.92
N LEU A 290 -17.38 6.38 -4.19
CA LEU A 290 -18.17 5.35 -3.54
C LEU A 290 -17.37 4.77 -2.37
N VAL A 291 -17.93 4.80 -1.16
CA VAL A 291 -17.36 4.16 0.02
C VAL A 291 -18.24 2.98 0.43
N ILE A 292 -17.66 1.80 0.47
CA ILE A 292 -18.28 0.58 0.97
C ILE A 292 -17.55 0.18 2.25
N GLN A 293 -18.25 0.20 3.37
CA GLN A 293 -17.66 -0.10 4.67
C GLN A 293 -18.22 -1.38 5.25
N SER A 294 -17.34 -2.25 5.72
CA SER A 294 -17.73 -3.39 6.55
C SER A 294 -18.34 -2.88 7.86
N GLU A 295 -19.55 -3.32 8.21
CA GLU A 295 -20.25 -2.90 9.44
C GLU A 295 -19.43 -3.23 10.70
N ASN A 296 -18.88 -4.45 10.75
CA ASN A 296 -18.08 -4.92 11.86
C ASN A 296 -16.63 -5.16 11.39
N ASP A 297 -15.90 -4.08 11.05
CA ASP A 297 -14.52 -4.18 10.59
C ASP A 297 -13.58 -4.52 11.75
N GLU A 298 -13.29 -5.79 11.94
CA GLU A 298 -12.39 -6.29 13.00
C GLU A 298 -10.91 -5.96 12.73
N VAL A 299 -10.56 -5.59 11.50
CA VAL A 299 -9.16 -5.32 11.10
C VAL A 299 -8.79 -3.87 11.32
N LEU A 300 -9.62 -2.95 10.87
CA LEU A 300 -9.35 -1.52 10.94
C LEU A 300 -10.08 -0.83 12.10
N GLY A 301 -11.16 -1.41 12.59
CA GLY A 301 -12.04 -0.77 13.55
C GLY A 301 -12.81 0.41 12.94
N THR A 302 -13.52 1.16 13.78
CA THR A 302 -14.35 2.30 13.36
C THR A 302 -13.55 3.56 13.05
N ASP A 303 -12.36 3.73 13.64
CA ASP A 303 -11.55 4.95 13.56
C ASP A 303 -11.19 5.37 12.13
N HIS A 304 -10.94 4.38 11.25
CA HIS A 304 -10.62 4.64 9.85
C HIS A 304 -11.84 5.16 9.10
N PHE A 305 -12.99 4.55 9.33
CA PHE A 305 -14.24 4.96 8.71
C PHE A 305 -14.68 6.36 9.16
N GLU A 306 -14.57 6.66 10.46
CA GLU A 306 -14.86 8.01 10.97
C GLU A 306 -13.93 9.06 10.33
N LEU A 307 -12.66 8.73 10.15
CA LEU A 307 -11.71 9.63 9.47
C LEU A 307 -12.07 9.82 7.99
N ILE A 308 -12.56 8.80 7.30
CA ILE A 308 -13.09 8.90 5.94
C ILE A 308 -14.29 9.84 5.91
N LYS A 309 -15.29 9.61 6.74
CA LYS A 309 -16.52 10.44 6.79
C LYS A 309 -16.22 11.91 7.04
N LEU A 310 -15.25 12.21 7.90
CA LEU A 310 -14.84 13.59 8.21
C LEU A 310 -14.26 14.34 7.01
N HIS A 311 -13.73 13.61 6.00
CA HIS A 311 -13.04 14.19 4.86
C HIS A 311 -13.68 13.84 3.51
N LEU A 312 -14.90 13.32 3.50
CA LEU A 312 -15.62 13.02 2.27
C LEU A 312 -16.12 14.28 1.56
N PHE A 313 -16.23 14.16 0.24
CA PHE A 313 -16.79 15.18 -0.65
C PHE A 313 -18.31 15.16 -0.66
N GLU A 314 -18.89 16.28 -1.13
CA GLU A 314 -20.33 16.40 -1.38
C GLU A 314 -20.86 15.35 -2.38
N MET A 315 -20.02 14.87 -3.29
CA MET A 315 -20.35 13.84 -4.30
C MET A 315 -20.01 12.42 -3.84
N SER A 316 -19.96 12.15 -2.56
CA SER A 316 -19.63 10.82 -2.03
C SER A 316 -20.88 10.06 -1.62
N GLU A 317 -20.93 8.78 -1.99
CA GLU A 317 -21.96 7.82 -1.59
C GLU A 317 -21.35 6.81 -0.61
N ILE A 318 -22.05 6.53 0.49
CA ILE A 318 -21.57 5.62 1.54
C ILE A 318 -22.55 4.47 1.70
N HIS A 319 -22.04 3.25 1.68
CA HIS A 319 -22.77 2.04 2.01
C HIS A 319 -22.06 1.29 3.14
N VAL A 320 -22.81 0.90 4.15
CA VAL A 320 -22.34 0.03 5.23
C VAL A 320 -22.97 -1.32 5.02
N ILE A 321 -22.16 -2.36 4.89
CA ILE A 321 -22.59 -3.71 4.53
C ILE A 321 -22.10 -4.70 5.60
N ASP A 322 -22.96 -5.65 5.98
CA ASP A 322 -22.57 -6.75 6.86
C ASP A 322 -21.72 -7.76 6.10
N MET A 323 -20.43 -7.47 6.04
CA MET A 323 -19.44 -8.31 5.40
C MET A 323 -18.12 -8.28 6.19
N PRO A 324 -17.31 -9.35 6.19
CA PRO A 324 -15.99 -9.32 6.79
C PRO A 324 -15.02 -8.42 5.98
N HIS A 325 -14.07 -7.77 6.68
CA HIS A 325 -13.06 -6.89 6.06
C HIS A 325 -12.34 -7.53 4.86
N SER A 326 -11.96 -8.80 4.99
CA SER A 326 -11.13 -9.53 4.02
C SER A 326 -11.90 -10.63 3.30
N SER A 327 -13.14 -10.39 2.91
CA SER A 327 -13.90 -11.38 2.17
C SER A 327 -13.21 -11.74 0.84
N GLN A 328 -12.97 -13.04 0.66
CA GLN A 328 -12.51 -13.62 -0.62
C GLN A 328 -13.71 -14.06 -1.47
N TYR A 329 -14.91 -14.05 -0.90
CA TYR A 329 -16.13 -14.51 -1.54
C TYR A 329 -16.81 -13.36 -2.27
N ASP A 330 -17.58 -13.71 -3.27
CA ASP A 330 -18.47 -12.79 -3.95
C ASP A 330 -19.61 -12.43 -2.99
N PHE A 331 -19.72 -11.14 -2.67
CA PHE A 331 -20.82 -10.59 -1.90
C PHE A 331 -21.76 -9.90 -2.87
N ASP A 332 -22.95 -10.48 -3.07
CA ASP A 332 -23.94 -9.97 -4.01
C ASP A 332 -24.30 -8.51 -3.71
N GLU A 333 -24.51 -8.16 -2.44
CA GLU A 333 -24.83 -6.78 -2.03
C GLU A 333 -23.72 -5.80 -2.40
N ARG A 334 -22.45 -6.15 -2.14
CA ARG A 334 -21.30 -5.33 -2.55
C ARG A 334 -21.26 -5.14 -4.05
N LYS A 335 -21.43 -6.22 -4.79
CA LYS A 335 -21.45 -6.24 -6.26
C LYS A 335 -22.58 -5.34 -6.79
N GLU A 336 -23.79 -5.49 -6.27
CA GLU A 336 -24.95 -4.68 -6.66
C GLU A 336 -24.71 -3.19 -6.43
N VAL A 337 -24.15 -2.81 -5.28
CA VAL A 337 -23.81 -1.42 -4.95
C VAL A 337 -22.80 -0.87 -5.95
N VAL A 338 -21.70 -1.60 -6.22
CA VAL A 338 -20.69 -1.20 -7.18
C VAL A 338 -21.26 -1.05 -8.58
N GLU A 339 -22.01 -2.04 -9.06
CA GLU A 339 -22.61 -2.00 -10.40
C GLU A 339 -23.62 -0.85 -10.56
N LYS A 340 -24.44 -0.61 -9.53
CA LYS A 340 -25.41 0.50 -9.54
C LYS A 340 -24.71 1.83 -9.64
N TRP A 341 -23.67 2.04 -8.82
CA TRP A 341 -22.88 3.27 -8.85
C TRP A 341 -22.17 3.45 -10.20
N MET A 342 -21.52 2.41 -10.71
CA MET A 342 -20.84 2.44 -12.01
C MET A 342 -21.79 2.74 -13.16
N LYS A 343 -23.03 2.18 -13.14
CA LYS A 343 -24.05 2.49 -14.16
C LYS A 343 -24.44 3.97 -14.20
N ILE A 344 -24.42 4.65 -13.05
CA ILE A 344 -24.63 6.10 -12.97
C ILE A 344 -23.45 6.82 -13.57
N GLN A 345 -22.23 6.49 -13.15
CA GLN A 345 -21.00 7.13 -13.64
C GLN A 345 -20.77 6.95 -15.16
N LEU A 346 -21.20 5.83 -15.72
CA LEU A 346 -21.09 5.57 -17.14
C LEU A 346 -22.09 6.39 -18.00
N ARG A 347 -23.16 6.92 -17.38
CA ARG A 347 -24.22 7.71 -18.09
C ARG A 347 -23.98 9.22 -18.05
N GLU A 348 -23.11 9.70 -17.18
CA GLU A 348 -22.90 11.14 -16.92
C GLU A 348 -21.99 11.82 -17.96
N ASP A 349 -21.68 11.17 -19.09
CA ASP A 349 -20.89 11.76 -20.22
C ASP A 349 -21.69 12.00 -21.48
#